data_f283ae4e509bd4f00ea0b0d563ce56b7
#
_entry.id   f283ae4e509bd4f00ea0b0d563ce56b7
#
_cell.length_a   1.000
_cell.length_b   1.000
_cell.length_c   1.000
_cell.angle_alpha   90.00
_cell.angle_beta   90.00
_cell.angle_gamma   90.00
#
_symmetry.space_group_name_H-M   'P 1'
#
loop_
_entity.id
_entity.type
_entity.pdbx_description
1 polymer ?
#
loop_
_entity_poly.entity_id
_entity_poly.type
_entity_poly.pdbx_seq_one_letter_code
_entity_poly.pdbx_strand_id
1 'polypeptide(L)'
;MSDPAAPKTILLVTGLSGAGKSTVLNQLEDLGWETIDNLPIRLVGQLLKLPSGDAPLALGFDSRTRGFTPEELIQQVKKLHSKRGDDISTLFLDCQGWELERRFSETRRPHPLAQDRPAADGIAQERSIMAPLRRWADMVIDTSKLSVSDLKAQVRERFDTGHARGTTITVTSFGFSRGVPHNADLIFDLRFLRNPHWVDDLRPLTGLDDAVCDYVRADSDFDSAFAKIRDLVLFLLPRYQAEAKAYVNIGFGCTGGRHRSVCFAATFAEMLREEGYSPIIEHRDLGSRPVDSLENLRNGPGMSRTAQKKGTAE
;
A
#
# COMPACT_ATOMS: atom_id res chain seq x y z
N MET A 1 -32.37 24.41 10.89
CA MET A 1 -32.11 23.49 9.76
C MET A 1 -30.68 23.10 9.92
N SER A 2 -30.39 21.88 10.41
CA SER A 2 -29.05 21.34 10.51
C SER A 2 -28.54 21.13 9.10
N ASP A 3 -27.33 21.65 8.84
CA ASP A 3 -26.58 21.45 7.60
C ASP A 3 -26.47 19.93 7.34
N PRO A 4 -26.89 19.42 6.17
CA PRO A 4 -26.83 17.98 5.91
C PRO A 4 -25.36 17.55 5.96
N ALA A 5 -25.07 16.69 6.94
CA ALA A 5 -23.73 16.24 7.21
C ALA A 5 -23.10 15.56 5.97
N ALA A 6 -21.91 15.97 5.62
CA ALA A 6 -21.11 15.26 4.63
C ALA A 6 -20.76 13.83 5.12
N PRO A 7 -20.47 12.86 4.23
CA PRO A 7 -20.13 11.49 4.61
C PRO A 7 -18.95 11.50 5.59
N LYS A 8 -19.09 10.78 6.71
CA LYS A 8 -18.07 10.74 7.76
C LYS A 8 -16.83 9.92 7.34
N THR A 9 -17.03 8.91 6.49
CA THR A 9 -16.00 8.00 6.02
C THR A 9 -15.92 8.01 4.50
N ILE A 10 -14.75 8.23 3.95
CA ILE A 10 -14.51 8.29 2.51
C ILE A 10 -13.40 7.28 2.15
N LEU A 11 -13.69 6.37 1.24
CA LEU A 11 -12.73 5.42 0.69
C LEU A 11 -12.43 5.72 -0.77
N LEU A 12 -11.17 5.96 -1.10
CA LEU A 12 -10.73 6.13 -2.48
C LEU A 12 -10.20 4.79 -2.97
N VAL A 13 -10.89 4.20 -3.93
CA VAL A 13 -10.54 2.90 -4.51
C VAL A 13 -9.83 3.12 -5.85
N THR A 14 -8.60 2.69 -5.94
CA THR A 14 -7.79 2.77 -7.16
C THR A 14 -7.02 1.47 -7.39
N GLY A 15 -6.27 1.36 -8.47
CA GLY A 15 -5.49 0.17 -8.77
C GLY A 15 -5.31 -0.07 -10.26
N LEU A 16 -4.65 -1.17 -10.59
CA LEU A 16 -4.40 -1.55 -11.97
C LEU A 16 -5.70 -2.00 -12.67
N SER A 17 -5.79 -1.72 -13.95
CA SER A 17 -6.88 -2.18 -14.80
C SER A 17 -6.94 -3.71 -14.80
N GLY A 18 -8.12 -4.27 -14.51
CA GLY A 18 -8.28 -5.72 -14.33
C GLY A 18 -7.95 -6.26 -12.94
N ALA A 19 -7.47 -5.45 -11.99
CA ALA A 19 -7.19 -5.89 -10.63
C ALA A 19 -8.43 -6.06 -9.73
N GLY A 20 -9.66 -5.77 -10.22
CA GLY A 20 -10.89 -6.05 -9.49
C GLY A 20 -11.57 -4.83 -8.87
N LYS A 21 -11.25 -3.60 -9.29
CA LYS A 21 -11.85 -2.36 -8.77
C LYS A 21 -13.38 -2.39 -8.76
N SER A 22 -14.01 -2.77 -9.88
CA SER A 22 -15.46 -2.86 -9.97
C SER A 22 -16.06 -3.90 -9.01
N THR A 23 -15.36 -5.01 -8.78
CA THR A 23 -15.79 -6.03 -7.79
C THR A 23 -15.79 -5.44 -6.37
N VAL A 24 -14.78 -4.65 -6.04
CA VAL A 24 -14.68 -3.98 -4.74
C VAL A 24 -15.80 -2.94 -4.59
N LEU A 25 -16.01 -2.08 -5.58
CA LEU A 25 -17.06 -1.06 -5.53
C LEU A 25 -18.46 -1.68 -5.40
N ASN A 26 -18.77 -2.73 -6.18
CA ASN A 26 -20.04 -3.44 -6.06
C ASN A 26 -20.21 -4.09 -4.68
N GLN A 27 -19.14 -4.66 -4.12
CA GLN A 27 -19.20 -5.24 -2.78
C GLN A 27 -19.40 -4.18 -1.69
N LEU A 28 -18.80 -3.00 -1.84
CA LEU A 28 -19.04 -1.86 -0.94
C LEU A 28 -20.48 -1.37 -1.03
N GLU A 29 -21.06 -1.30 -2.23
CA GLU A 29 -22.47 -0.98 -2.44
C GLU A 29 -23.39 -2.00 -1.74
N ASP A 30 -23.09 -3.30 -1.85
CA ASP A 30 -23.80 -4.38 -1.13
C ASP A 30 -23.71 -4.22 0.42
N LEU A 31 -22.66 -3.52 0.92
CA LEU A 31 -22.45 -3.20 2.33
C LEU A 31 -23.07 -1.85 2.74
N GLY A 32 -23.82 -1.20 1.86
CA GLY A 32 -24.52 0.06 2.14
C GLY A 32 -23.68 1.33 1.96
N TRP A 33 -22.53 1.23 1.26
CA TRP A 33 -21.74 2.40 0.86
C TRP A 33 -22.37 3.07 -0.35
N GLU A 34 -22.33 4.40 -0.40
CA GLU A 34 -22.54 5.13 -1.64
C GLU A 34 -21.30 4.95 -2.52
N THR A 35 -21.45 4.51 -3.77
CA THR A 35 -20.32 4.25 -4.67
C THR A 35 -20.39 5.10 -5.93
N ILE A 36 -19.28 5.74 -6.30
CA ILE A 36 -19.15 6.51 -7.54
C ILE A 36 -17.85 6.09 -8.22
N ASP A 37 -17.96 5.57 -9.45
CA ASP A 37 -16.77 5.18 -10.24
C ASP A 37 -16.46 6.23 -11.31
N ASN A 38 -15.17 6.41 -11.60
CA ASN A 38 -14.66 7.28 -12.68
C ASN A 38 -15.05 8.77 -12.57
N LEU A 39 -15.28 9.26 -11.35
CA LEU A 39 -15.49 10.69 -11.14
C LEU A 39 -14.19 11.47 -11.47
N PRO A 40 -14.24 12.53 -12.31
CA PRO A 40 -13.08 13.39 -12.51
C PRO A 40 -12.58 13.96 -11.18
N ILE A 41 -11.27 13.86 -10.93
CA ILE A 41 -10.65 14.25 -9.63
C ILE A 41 -11.05 15.66 -9.20
N ARG A 42 -11.15 16.59 -10.14
CA ARG A 42 -11.52 17.99 -9.86
C ARG A 42 -12.94 18.18 -9.34
N LEU A 43 -13.81 17.22 -9.58
CA LEU A 43 -15.20 17.27 -9.12
C LEU A 43 -15.39 16.70 -7.70
N VAL A 44 -14.41 15.98 -7.15
CA VAL A 44 -14.48 15.42 -5.79
C VAL A 44 -14.83 16.50 -4.76
N GLY A 45 -14.16 17.64 -4.81
CA GLY A 45 -14.43 18.75 -3.89
C GLY A 45 -15.82 19.38 -4.05
N GLN A 46 -16.48 19.24 -5.20
CA GLN A 46 -17.86 19.68 -5.43
C GLN A 46 -18.84 18.61 -4.91
N LEU A 47 -18.58 17.34 -5.21
CA LEU A 47 -19.38 16.23 -4.71
C LEU A 47 -19.52 16.27 -3.18
N LEU A 48 -18.39 16.45 -2.49
CA LEU A 48 -18.34 16.48 -1.02
C LEU A 48 -19.02 17.72 -0.39
N LYS A 49 -19.50 18.67 -1.18
CA LYS A 49 -20.35 19.78 -0.71
C LYS A 49 -21.82 19.53 -0.87
N LEU A 50 -22.19 18.47 -1.61
CA LEU A 50 -23.60 18.10 -1.74
C LEU A 50 -24.11 17.50 -0.43
N PRO A 51 -25.38 17.70 -0.11
CA PRO A 51 -26.02 17.00 1.00
C PRO A 51 -25.86 15.50 0.80
N SER A 52 -25.24 14.82 1.73
CA SER A 52 -25.12 13.35 1.73
C SER A 52 -25.87 12.78 2.92
N GLY A 53 -26.33 11.54 2.80
CA GLY A 53 -26.83 10.77 3.94
C GLY A 53 -25.69 10.37 4.89
N ASP A 54 -26.04 9.59 5.93
CA ASP A 54 -25.06 9.02 6.87
C ASP A 54 -24.24 7.86 6.27
N ALA A 55 -24.48 7.48 5.01
CA ALA A 55 -23.78 6.40 4.35
C ALA A 55 -22.29 6.77 4.08
N PRO A 56 -21.35 5.84 4.28
CA PRO A 56 -19.98 6.04 3.87
C PRO A 56 -19.86 6.09 2.34
N LEU A 57 -18.85 6.81 1.83
CA LEU A 57 -18.68 7.10 0.41
C LEU A 57 -17.42 6.41 -0.15
N ALA A 58 -17.57 5.62 -1.21
CA ALA A 58 -16.46 5.04 -1.96
C ALA A 58 -16.33 5.65 -3.35
N LEU A 59 -15.15 6.16 -3.69
CA LEU A 59 -14.84 6.81 -4.96
C LEU A 59 -13.81 5.99 -5.74
N GLY A 60 -14.20 5.53 -6.93
CA GLY A 60 -13.33 4.78 -7.84
C GLY A 60 -12.57 5.66 -8.80
N PHE A 61 -11.25 5.45 -8.89
CA PHE A 61 -10.35 6.13 -9.84
C PHE A 61 -9.46 5.11 -10.53
N ASP A 62 -9.19 5.33 -11.80
CA ASP A 62 -8.19 4.55 -12.56
C ASP A 62 -7.60 5.40 -13.70
N SER A 63 -6.69 4.78 -14.45
CA SER A 63 -6.02 5.41 -15.59
C SER A 63 -6.97 5.92 -16.70
N ARG A 64 -8.24 5.49 -16.70
CA ARG A 64 -9.28 5.93 -17.66
C ARG A 64 -10.05 7.15 -17.17
N THR A 65 -9.97 7.49 -15.90
CA THR A 65 -10.64 8.65 -15.34
C THR A 65 -10.14 9.91 -16.05
N ARG A 66 -11.04 10.72 -16.58
CA ARG A 66 -10.68 11.92 -17.33
C ARG A 66 -9.84 12.89 -16.51
N GLY A 67 -8.64 13.22 -17.01
CA GLY A 67 -7.69 14.09 -16.31
C GLY A 67 -7.01 13.44 -15.12
N PHE A 68 -6.98 12.10 -15.07
CA PHE A 68 -6.33 11.36 -14.01
C PHE A 68 -4.81 11.49 -14.11
N THR A 69 -4.21 11.94 -13.01
CA THR A 69 -2.79 11.76 -12.71
C THR A 69 -2.65 11.33 -11.25
N PRO A 70 -1.69 10.42 -10.93
CA PRO A 70 -1.44 9.99 -9.56
C PRO A 70 -1.17 11.16 -8.62
N GLU A 71 -0.40 12.15 -9.08
CA GLU A 71 0.00 13.33 -8.32
C GLU A 71 -1.21 14.21 -7.97
N GLU A 72 -2.12 14.42 -8.94
CA GLU A 72 -3.34 15.22 -8.72
C GLU A 72 -4.26 14.53 -7.70
N LEU A 73 -4.40 13.21 -7.76
CA LEU A 73 -5.18 12.46 -6.77
C LEU A 73 -4.56 12.57 -5.37
N ILE A 74 -3.25 12.36 -5.23
CA ILE A 74 -2.52 12.50 -3.96
C ILE A 74 -2.68 13.90 -3.39
N GLN A 75 -2.53 14.94 -4.22
CA GLN A 75 -2.70 16.32 -3.78
C GLN A 75 -4.13 16.61 -3.33
N GLN A 76 -5.11 16.09 -4.03
CA GLN A 76 -6.52 16.28 -3.68
C GLN A 76 -6.85 15.62 -2.35
N VAL A 77 -6.36 14.41 -2.11
CA VAL A 77 -6.57 13.72 -0.82
C VAL A 77 -5.91 14.48 0.32
N LYS A 78 -4.64 14.92 0.17
CA LYS A 78 -3.96 15.74 1.18
C LYS A 78 -4.75 17.01 1.52
N LYS A 79 -5.32 17.65 0.50
CA LYS A 79 -6.14 18.86 0.67
C LYS A 79 -7.46 18.55 1.41
N LEU A 80 -8.05 17.40 1.19
CA LEU A 80 -9.25 16.98 1.88
C LEU A 80 -8.96 16.68 3.36
N HIS A 81 -7.91 15.90 3.63
CA HIS A 81 -7.45 15.64 5.01
C HIS A 81 -7.21 16.94 5.80
N SER A 82 -6.51 17.91 5.20
CA SER A 82 -6.18 19.17 5.90
C SER A 82 -7.39 20.05 6.18
N LYS A 83 -8.49 19.90 5.41
CA LYS A 83 -9.67 20.77 5.53
C LYS A 83 -10.76 20.23 6.42
N ARG A 84 -10.90 18.89 6.51
CA ARG A 84 -12.07 18.26 7.10
C ARG A 84 -11.74 17.45 8.34
N GLY A 85 -10.48 17.07 8.56
CA GLY A 85 -10.11 16.13 9.63
C GLY A 85 -10.83 14.77 9.49
N ASP A 86 -11.31 14.46 8.27
CA ASP A 86 -12.19 13.34 8.00
C ASP A 86 -11.42 12.04 7.92
N ASP A 87 -12.15 10.97 8.14
CA ASP A 87 -11.73 9.60 7.95
C ASP A 87 -11.68 9.27 6.45
N ILE A 88 -10.60 9.71 5.80
CA ILE A 88 -10.35 9.45 4.37
C ILE A 88 -9.24 8.41 4.27
N SER A 89 -9.53 7.29 3.62
CA SER A 89 -8.57 6.23 3.37
C SER A 89 -8.49 5.88 1.89
N THR A 90 -7.38 5.29 1.49
CA THR A 90 -7.10 4.90 0.11
C THR A 90 -6.83 3.41 0.00
N LEU A 91 -7.51 2.75 -0.91
CA LEU A 91 -7.34 1.34 -1.23
C LEU A 91 -6.76 1.20 -2.63
N PHE A 92 -5.61 0.57 -2.74
CA PHE A 92 -4.98 0.22 -4.02
C PHE A 92 -5.13 -1.28 -4.31
N LEU A 93 -5.67 -1.61 -5.47
CA LEU A 93 -5.76 -2.97 -5.96
C LEU A 93 -4.58 -3.28 -6.87
N ASP A 94 -3.73 -4.18 -6.44
CA ASP A 94 -2.59 -4.67 -7.21
C ASP A 94 -2.88 -6.06 -7.77
N CYS A 95 -2.17 -6.42 -8.84
CA CYS A 95 -2.22 -7.74 -9.42
C CYS A 95 -0.98 -7.98 -10.27
N GLN A 96 -0.41 -9.19 -10.23
CA GLN A 96 0.78 -9.53 -11.02
C GLN A 96 0.49 -9.45 -12.53
N GLY A 97 1.51 -9.06 -13.31
CA GLY A 97 1.37 -8.85 -14.76
C GLY A 97 0.85 -10.06 -15.50
N TRP A 98 1.38 -11.25 -15.22
CA TRP A 98 0.95 -12.51 -15.85
C TRP A 98 -0.53 -12.83 -15.60
N GLU A 99 -1.04 -12.49 -14.41
CA GLU A 99 -2.44 -12.71 -14.06
C GLU A 99 -3.35 -11.67 -14.74
N LEU A 100 -2.90 -10.41 -14.83
CA LEU A 100 -3.61 -9.38 -15.59
C LEU A 100 -3.69 -9.76 -17.07
N GLU A 101 -2.60 -10.21 -17.69
CA GLU A 101 -2.61 -10.70 -19.07
C GLU A 101 -3.61 -11.82 -19.26
N ARG A 102 -3.65 -12.79 -18.35
CA ARG A 102 -4.65 -13.86 -18.36
C ARG A 102 -6.09 -13.31 -18.31
N ARG A 103 -6.36 -12.40 -17.36
CA ARG A 103 -7.69 -11.77 -17.20
C ARG A 103 -8.12 -10.97 -18.43
N PHE A 104 -7.21 -10.24 -19.06
CA PHE A 104 -7.48 -9.52 -20.30
C PHE A 104 -7.75 -10.47 -21.46
N SER A 105 -7.02 -11.57 -21.57
CA SER A 105 -7.26 -12.59 -22.61
C SER A 105 -8.64 -13.25 -22.48
N GLU A 106 -9.08 -13.54 -21.27
CA GLU A 106 -10.39 -14.12 -20.99
C GLU A 106 -11.56 -13.16 -21.29
N THR A 107 -11.39 -11.87 -20.95
CA THR A 107 -12.45 -10.86 -21.16
C THR A 107 -12.52 -10.34 -22.58
N ARG A 108 -11.57 -10.64 -23.44
CA ARG A 108 -11.47 -10.17 -24.82
C ARG A 108 -11.54 -8.63 -24.95
N ARG A 109 -11.17 -7.91 -23.92
CA ARG A 109 -11.12 -6.44 -23.91
C ARG A 109 -9.68 -6.00 -24.04
N PRO A 110 -9.37 -5.04 -24.93
CA PRO A 110 -8.03 -4.47 -24.98
C PRO A 110 -7.70 -3.73 -23.67
N HIS A 111 -6.42 -3.74 -23.30
CA HIS A 111 -5.98 -2.94 -22.17
C HIS A 111 -6.13 -1.45 -22.50
N PRO A 112 -6.56 -0.58 -21.55
CA PRO A 112 -6.81 0.84 -21.80
C PRO A 112 -5.63 1.59 -22.41
N LEU A 113 -4.41 1.24 -22.02
CA LEU A 113 -3.16 1.84 -22.52
C LEU A 113 -2.47 1.02 -23.62
N ALA A 114 -3.12 -0.03 -24.17
CA ALA A 114 -2.57 -0.87 -25.23
C ALA A 114 -3.69 -1.35 -26.17
N GLN A 115 -4.33 -0.40 -26.86
CA GLN A 115 -5.40 -0.74 -27.82
C GLN A 115 -4.84 -1.26 -29.15
N ASP A 116 -3.61 -0.92 -29.48
CA ASP A 116 -2.88 -1.19 -30.73
C ASP A 116 -1.64 -2.10 -30.55
N ARG A 117 -1.43 -2.63 -29.36
CA ARG A 117 -0.24 -3.42 -28.99
C ARG A 117 -0.59 -4.47 -27.93
N PRO A 118 0.33 -5.41 -27.58
CA PRO A 118 0.10 -6.43 -26.58
C PRO A 118 -0.32 -5.86 -25.22
N ALA A 119 -1.23 -6.54 -24.54
CA ALA A 119 -1.70 -6.13 -23.19
C ALA A 119 -0.55 -5.98 -22.18
N ALA A 120 0.49 -6.81 -22.30
CA ALA A 120 1.70 -6.74 -21.47
C ALA A 120 2.33 -5.35 -21.44
N ASP A 121 2.42 -4.67 -22.59
CA ASP A 121 2.99 -3.33 -22.71
C ASP A 121 2.15 -2.29 -21.97
N GLY A 122 0.82 -2.39 -22.11
CA GLY A 122 -0.12 -1.52 -21.41
C GLY A 122 -0.09 -1.72 -19.89
N ILE A 123 -0.02 -2.98 -19.45
CA ILE A 123 0.10 -3.34 -18.03
C ILE A 123 1.40 -2.79 -17.44
N ALA A 124 2.53 -2.96 -18.13
CA ALA A 124 3.83 -2.44 -17.69
C ALA A 124 3.82 -0.91 -17.59
N GLN A 125 3.25 -0.24 -18.58
CA GLN A 125 3.10 1.21 -18.60
C GLN A 125 2.17 1.70 -17.47
N GLU A 126 1.01 1.09 -17.30
CA GLU A 126 0.06 1.46 -16.24
C GLU A 126 0.68 1.26 -14.85
N ARG A 127 1.38 0.15 -14.63
CA ARG A 127 2.10 -0.11 -13.37
C ARG A 127 3.12 0.98 -13.06
N SER A 128 3.86 1.46 -14.07
CA SER A 128 4.82 2.55 -13.90
C SER A 128 4.12 3.86 -13.52
N ILE A 129 3.02 4.19 -14.21
CA ILE A 129 2.20 5.37 -13.92
C ILE A 129 1.61 5.29 -12.51
N MET A 130 1.05 4.14 -12.12
CA MET A 130 0.34 3.96 -10.86
C MET A 130 1.27 3.72 -9.66
N ALA A 131 2.57 3.52 -9.87
CA ALA A 131 3.53 3.23 -8.81
C ALA A 131 3.56 4.28 -7.67
N PRO A 132 3.42 5.60 -7.91
CA PRO A 132 3.32 6.59 -6.85
C PRO A 132 2.10 6.37 -5.94
N LEU A 133 0.93 6.07 -6.53
CA LEU A 133 -0.30 5.79 -5.77
C LEU A 133 -0.21 4.50 -4.97
N ARG A 134 0.34 3.44 -5.56
CA ARG A 134 0.55 2.18 -4.84
C ARG A 134 1.39 2.37 -3.57
N ARG A 135 2.44 3.18 -3.65
CA ARG A 135 3.31 3.46 -2.49
C ARG A 135 2.64 4.38 -1.46
N TRP A 136 1.72 5.20 -1.93
CA TRP A 136 1.05 6.21 -1.11
C TRP A 136 -0.25 5.69 -0.48
N ALA A 137 -0.86 4.64 -1.04
CA ALA A 137 -2.12 4.08 -0.56
C ALA A 137 -2.01 3.58 0.89
N ASP A 138 -3.08 3.80 1.66
CA ASP A 138 -3.20 3.36 3.05
C ASP A 138 -3.33 1.84 3.15
N MET A 139 -3.97 1.24 2.14
CA MET A 139 -4.20 -0.20 2.03
C MET A 139 -3.89 -0.68 0.62
N VAL A 140 -3.25 -1.85 0.51
CA VAL A 140 -3.02 -2.54 -0.77
C VAL A 140 -3.58 -3.95 -0.68
N ILE A 141 -4.38 -4.35 -1.67
CA ILE A 141 -4.83 -5.73 -1.83
C ILE A 141 -4.19 -6.29 -3.10
N ASP A 142 -3.34 -7.29 -2.97
CA ASP A 142 -2.85 -8.08 -4.11
C ASP A 142 -3.89 -9.15 -4.47
N THR A 143 -4.50 -8.99 -5.63
CA THR A 143 -5.57 -9.87 -6.12
C THR A 143 -5.07 -11.00 -7.01
N SER A 144 -3.76 -11.18 -7.16
CA SER A 144 -3.16 -12.14 -8.10
C SER A 144 -3.61 -13.58 -7.88
N LYS A 145 -3.84 -13.95 -6.62
CA LYS A 145 -4.23 -15.32 -6.22
C LYS A 145 -5.64 -15.39 -5.65
N LEU A 146 -6.38 -14.28 -5.68
CA LEU A 146 -7.71 -14.21 -5.13
C LEU A 146 -8.75 -14.56 -6.18
N SER A 147 -9.70 -15.42 -5.82
CA SER A 147 -10.96 -15.53 -6.54
C SER A 147 -11.82 -14.28 -6.30
N VAL A 148 -12.85 -14.11 -7.11
CA VAL A 148 -13.84 -13.03 -6.89
C VAL A 148 -14.47 -13.14 -5.50
N SER A 149 -14.76 -14.37 -5.07
CA SER A 149 -15.33 -14.65 -3.75
C SER A 149 -14.39 -14.25 -2.61
N ASP A 150 -13.09 -14.57 -2.74
CA ASP A 150 -12.08 -14.22 -1.74
C ASP A 150 -11.92 -12.71 -1.63
N LEU A 151 -11.89 -12.02 -2.78
CA LEU A 151 -11.82 -10.55 -2.80
C LEU A 151 -13.04 -9.93 -2.11
N LYS A 152 -14.25 -10.43 -2.41
CA LYS A 152 -15.47 -9.98 -1.76
C LYS A 152 -15.46 -10.24 -0.26
N ALA A 153 -14.99 -11.40 0.18
CA ALA A 153 -14.85 -11.72 1.60
C ALA A 153 -13.89 -10.76 2.31
N GLN A 154 -12.72 -10.49 1.72
CA GLN A 154 -11.77 -9.51 2.26
C GLN A 154 -12.33 -8.09 2.34
N VAL A 155 -13.10 -7.66 1.34
CA VAL A 155 -13.76 -6.34 1.36
C VAL A 155 -14.81 -6.30 2.47
N ARG A 156 -15.64 -7.34 2.61
CA ARG A 156 -16.62 -7.44 3.68
C ARG A 156 -15.95 -7.39 5.05
N GLU A 157 -14.94 -8.20 5.28
CA GLU A 157 -14.23 -8.24 6.56
C GLU A 157 -13.69 -6.86 6.98
N ARG A 158 -13.23 -6.05 6.02
CA ARG A 158 -12.59 -4.76 6.28
C ARG A 158 -13.56 -3.58 6.36
N PHE A 159 -14.66 -3.64 5.63
CA PHE A 159 -15.54 -2.48 5.40
C PHE A 159 -17.00 -2.71 5.82
N ASP A 160 -17.32 -3.88 6.38
CA ASP A 160 -18.64 -4.12 6.92
C ASP A 160 -18.84 -3.27 8.20
N THR A 161 -19.62 -2.23 8.07
CA THR A 161 -19.94 -1.30 9.17
C THR A 161 -20.91 -1.89 10.21
N GLY A 162 -21.43 -3.09 9.97
CA GLY A 162 -22.35 -3.82 10.87
C GLY A 162 -21.64 -4.53 12.02
N HIS A 163 -20.33 -4.72 11.93
CA HIS A 163 -19.54 -5.25 13.04
C HIS A 163 -19.05 -4.11 13.93
N ALA A 164 -19.15 -4.31 15.22
CA ALA A 164 -18.80 -3.37 16.28
C ALA A 164 -17.61 -2.49 15.87
N ARG A 165 -17.72 -1.18 16.06
CA ARG A 165 -16.71 -0.14 15.81
C ARG A 165 -15.36 -0.47 16.45
N GLY A 166 -14.67 -1.47 15.90
CA GLY A 166 -13.31 -1.84 16.29
C GLY A 166 -12.31 -1.07 15.44
N THR A 167 -11.26 -0.58 16.06
CA THR A 167 -10.14 0.02 15.35
C THR A 167 -9.50 -1.02 14.42
N THR A 168 -9.43 -0.71 13.14
CA THR A 168 -8.69 -1.53 12.16
C THR A 168 -7.19 -1.29 12.37
N ILE A 169 -6.45 -2.35 12.69
CA ILE A 169 -5.00 -2.28 12.91
C ILE A 169 -4.30 -2.82 11.68
N THR A 170 -3.40 -2.04 11.10
CA THR A 170 -2.52 -2.48 10.01
C THR A 170 -1.09 -2.51 10.50
N VAL A 171 -0.41 -3.65 10.32
CA VAL A 171 1.02 -3.82 10.59
C VAL A 171 1.75 -3.86 9.26
N THR A 172 2.56 -2.83 8.99
CA THR A 172 3.24 -2.66 7.70
C THR A 172 4.75 -2.82 7.85
N SER A 173 5.36 -3.70 7.05
CA SER A 173 6.81 -3.70 6.85
C SER A 173 7.20 -2.83 5.67
N PHE A 174 8.28 -2.05 5.81
CA PHE A 174 8.75 -1.15 4.75
C PHE A 174 10.26 -0.96 4.74
N GLY A 175 10.77 -0.43 3.62
CA GLY A 175 12.16 -0.02 3.45
C GLY A 175 12.33 1.49 3.47
N PHE A 176 13.21 1.99 4.34
CA PHE A 176 13.54 3.42 4.41
C PHE A 176 14.09 3.97 3.08
N SER A 177 14.78 3.15 2.29
CA SER A 177 15.25 3.52 0.95
C SER A 177 14.14 3.90 -0.02
N ARG A 178 12.88 3.53 0.29
CA ARG A 178 11.69 3.82 -0.51
C ARG A 178 10.73 4.82 0.15
N GLY A 179 11.21 5.48 1.17
CA GLY A 179 10.43 6.45 1.95
C GLY A 179 9.57 5.78 3.04
N VAL A 180 9.21 6.58 4.00
CA VAL A 180 8.35 6.21 5.13
C VAL A 180 6.90 6.15 4.66
N PRO A 181 6.07 5.19 5.13
CA PRO A 181 4.63 5.23 4.91
C PRO A 181 4.03 6.53 5.45
N HIS A 182 3.27 7.24 4.62
CA HIS A 182 2.74 8.56 4.99
C HIS A 182 1.60 8.49 6.02
N ASN A 183 0.94 7.33 6.08
CA ASN A 183 -0.21 7.05 6.94
C ASN A 183 0.17 6.31 8.23
N ALA A 184 1.45 6.09 8.51
CA ALA A 184 1.87 5.38 9.71
C ALA A 184 1.72 6.26 10.96
N ASP A 185 0.98 5.75 11.94
CA ASP A 185 0.81 6.39 13.25
C ASP A 185 2.02 6.14 14.16
N LEU A 186 2.59 4.94 14.06
CA LEU A 186 3.76 4.52 14.78
C LEU A 186 4.79 3.96 13.80
N ILE A 187 6.04 4.38 13.93
CA ILE A 187 7.13 3.92 13.08
C ILE A 187 8.30 3.46 13.96
N PHE A 188 8.74 2.24 13.71
CA PHE A 188 9.88 1.65 14.40
C PHE A 188 11.00 1.34 13.41
N ASP A 189 12.17 1.89 13.68
CA ASP A 189 13.39 1.66 12.91
C ASP A 189 14.12 0.44 13.45
N LEU A 190 14.20 -0.62 12.63
CA LEU A 190 14.82 -1.88 12.97
C LEU A 190 16.23 -2.05 12.36
N ARG A 191 16.87 -0.97 11.90
CA ARG A 191 18.19 -1.04 11.27
C ARG A 191 19.30 -1.39 12.24
N PHE A 192 19.08 -1.25 13.53
CA PHE A 192 20.01 -1.66 14.58
C PHE A 192 20.14 -3.19 14.71
N LEU A 193 19.14 -3.97 14.30
CA LEU A 193 19.19 -5.43 14.30
C LEU A 193 20.16 -5.95 13.23
N ARG A 194 20.71 -7.16 13.47
CA ARG A 194 21.61 -7.86 12.55
C ARG A 194 21.03 -7.89 11.13
N ASN A 195 21.90 -7.64 10.15
CA ASN A 195 21.45 -7.52 8.76
C ASN A 195 21.69 -8.81 7.98
N PRO A 196 20.63 -9.59 7.63
CA PRO A 196 20.76 -10.82 6.85
C PRO A 196 21.39 -10.61 5.47
N HIS A 197 21.36 -9.38 4.96
CA HIS A 197 21.95 -9.04 3.65
C HIS A 197 23.46 -9.33 3.55
N TRP A 198 24.17 -9.33 4.68
CA TRP A 198 25.60 -9.62 4.73
C TRP A 198 25.95 -11.11 4.82
N VAL A 199 24.93 -11.98 4.86
CA VAL A 199 25.07 -13.43 4.82
C VAL A 199 24.62 -13.92 3.45
N ASP A 200 25.53 -14.52 2.68
CA ASP A 200 25.30 -14.85 1.26
C ASP A 200 24.08 -15.76 1.08
N ASP A 201 23.90 -16.76 1.94
CA ASP A 201 22.77 -17.70 1.89
C ASP A 201 21.42 -17.05 2.25
N LEU A 202 21.42 -15.99 3.06
CA LEU A 202 20.21 -15.29 3.51
C LEU A 202 19.85 -14.11 2.62
N ARG A 203 20.80 -13.55 1.88
CA ARG A 203 20.60 -12.37 1.03
C ARG A 203 19.47 -12.53 0.01
N PRO A 204 19.32 -13.65 -0.72
CA PRO A 204 18.24 -13.83 -1.70
C PRO A 204 16.87 -14.06 -1.05
N LEU A 205 16.84 -14.54 0.20
CA LEU A 205 15.63 -14.85 0.94
C LEU A 205 14.91 -13.59 1.44
N THR A 206 13.85 -13.78 2.18
CA THR A 206 13.01 -12.72 2.75
C THR A 206 12.77 -12.95 4.24
N GLY A 207 12.23 -11.99 4.96
CA GLY A 207 11.84 -12.16 6.35
C GLY A 207 10.62 -13.07 6.57
N LEU A 208 10.05 -13.67 5.52
CA LEU A 208 9.04 -14.73 5.63
C LEU A 208 9.68 -16.13 5.63
N ASP A 209 10.97 -16.21 5.31
CA ASP A 209 11.72 -17.47 5.35
C ASP A 209 12.26 -17.68 6.76
N ASP A 210 12.05 -18.88 7.33
CA ASP A 210 12.42 -19.20 8.72
C ASP A 210 13.90 -18.92 8.99
N ALA A 211 14.80 -19.30 8.09
CA ALA A 211 16.23 -19.09 8.24
C ALA A 211 16.60 -17.60 8.43
N VAL A 212 15.90 -16.68 7.74
CA VAL A 212 16.09 -15.25 7.90
C VAL A 212 15.52 -14.77 9.22
N CYS A 213 14.34 -15.28 9.58
CA CYS A 213 13.68 -14.87 10.82
C CYS A 213 14.45 -15.33 12.04
N ASP A 214 14.95 -16.56 12.03
CA ASP A 214 15.81 -17.11 13.09
C ASP A 214 17.10 -16.30 13.24
N TYR A 215 17.74 -15.93 12.13
CA TYR A 215 18.92 -15.09 12.16
C TYR A 215 18.64 -13.70 12.76
N VAL A 216 17.51 -13.09 12.45
CA VAL A 216 17.12 -11.77 13.00
C VAL A 216 16.75 -11.88 14.46
N ARG A 217 16.01 -12.91 14.87
CA ARG A 217 15.62 -13.19 16.26
C ARG A 217 16.81 -13.51 17.16
N ALA A 218 17.87 -14.10 16.60
CA ALA A 218 19.12 -14.37 17.34
C ALA A 218 19.93 -13.11 17.66
N ASP A 219 19.46 -11.92 17.29
CA ASP A 219 20.06 -10.66 17.73
C ASP A 219 19.79 -10.43 19.22
N SER A 220 20.81 -10.05 19.97
CA SER A 220 20.73 -9.80 21.43
C SER A 220 19.70 -8.73 21.81
N ASP A 221 19.41 -7.81 20.92
CA ASP A 221 18.49 -6.69 21.16
C ASP A 221 17.07 -6.96 20.69
N PHE A 222 16.84 -8.08 19.94
CA PHE A 222 15.54 -8.38 19.35
C PHE A 222 14.44 -8.50 20.40
N ASP A 223 14.62 -9.37 21.39
CA ASP A 223 13.58 -9.65 22.42
C ASP A 223 13.30 -8.41 23.26
N SER A 224 14.35 -7.65 23.62
CA SER A 224 14.21 -6.43 24.40
C SER A 224 13.47 -5.34 23.64
N ALA A 225 13.77 -5.18 22.35
CA ALA A 225 13.08 -4.23 21.48
C ALA A 225 11.62 -4.66 21.25
N PHE A 226 11.41 -5.94 20.96
CA PHE A 226 10.07 -6.48 20.75
C PHE A 226 9.17 -6.27 21.96
N ALA A 227 9.65 -6.60 23.16
CA ALA A 227 8.87 -6.43 24.39
C ALA A 227 8.50 -4.96 24.63
N LYS A 228 9.44 -4.02 24.47
CA LYS A 228 9.16 -2.59 24.66
C LYS A 228 8.15 -2.04 23.66
N ILE A 229 8.28 -2.44 22.40
CA ILE A 229 7.34 -2.03 21.33
C ILE A 229 5.96 -2.63 21.58
N ARG A 230 5.90 -3.92 21.93
CA ARG A 230 4.65 -4.60 22.32
C ARG A 230 3.95 -3.84 23.44
N ASP A 231 4.65 -3.59 24.54
CA ASP A 231 4.08 -2.94 25.72
C ASP A 231 3.57 -1.53 25.40
N LEU A 232 4.30 -0.77 24.58
CA LEU A 232 3.87 0.54 24.11
C LEU A 232 2.60 0.43 23.23
N VAL A 233 2.57 -0.49 22.27
CA VAL A 233 1.44 -0.64 21.35
C VAL A 233 0.19 -1.11 22.11
N LEU A 234 0.32 -2.11 22.99
CA LEU A 234 -0.80 -2.60 23.80
C LEU A 234 -1.30 -1.53 24.78
N PHE A 235 -0.44 -0.62 25.23
CA PHE A 235 -0.86 0.55 26.00
C PHE A 235 -1.66 1.55 25.16
N LEU A 236 -1.29 1.78 23.90
CA LEU A 236 -1.89 2.79 23.03
C LEU A 236 -3.23 2.33 22.40
N LEU A 237 -3.32 1.05 21.99
CA LEU A 237 -4.48 0.55 21.23
C LEU A 237 -5.83 0.80 21.91
N PRO A 238 -6.02 0.51 23.22
CA PRO A 238 -7.29 0.80 23.89
C PRO A 238 -7.61 2.29 23.92
N ARG A 239 -6.60 3.15 23.96
CA ARG A 239 -6.76 4.61 23.96
C ARG A 239 -7.19 5.13 22.61
N TYR A 240 -6.60 4.61 21.53
CA TYR A 240 -7.05 4.90 20.17
C TYR A 240 -8.48 4.44 19.92
N GLN A 241 -8.87 3.28 20.46
CA GLN A 241 -10.24 2.80 20.40
C GLN A 241 -11.21 3.72 21.16
N ALA A 242 -10.82 4.19 22.34
CA ALA A 242 -11.63 5.12 23.14
C ALA A 242 -11.85 6.48 22.45
N GLU A 243 -10.87 6.92 21.65
CA GLU A 243 -10.97 8.12 20.80
C GLU A 243 -11.69 7.87 19.46
N ALA A 244 -12.27 6.69 19.28
CA ALA A 244 -12.95 6.28 18.04
C ALA A 244 -12.04 6.38 16.80
N LYS A 245 -10.71 6.20 16.95
CA LYS A 245 -9.77 6.16 15.83
C LYS A 245 -10.04 4.90 15.01
N ALA A 246 -10.54 5.08 13.80
CA ALA A 246 -10.98 3.98 12.94
C ALA A 246 -9.82 3.11 12.42
N TYR A 247 -8.66 3.71 12.17
CA TYR A 247 -7.47 3.04 11.62
C TYR A 247 -6.24 3.35 12.46
N VAL A 248 -5.43 2.32 12.73
CA VAL A 248 -4.10 2.44 13.36
C VAL A 248 -3.09 1.71 12.49
N ASN A 249 -2.10 2.43 12.00
CA ASN A 249 -1.06 1.91 11.13
C ASN A 249 0.28 1.88 11.87
N ILE A 250 0.85 0.67 12.04
CA ILE A 250 2.10 0.42 12.74
C ILE A 250 3.15 0.01 11.70
N GLY A 251 4.14 0.86 11.48
CA GLY A 251 5.19 0.66 10.50
C GLY A 251 6.50 0.14 11.11
N PHE A 252 7.01 -0.97 10.58
CA PHE A 252 8.32 -1.52 10.88
C PHE A 252 9.26 -1.31 9.70
N GLY A 253 10.35 -0.55 9.89
CA GLY A 253 11.26 -0.16 8.83
C GLY A 253 12.65 -0.82 8.95
N CYS A 254 13.17 -1.32 7.82
CA CYS A 254 14.59 -1.61 7.66
C CYS A 254 15.14 -0.95 6.40
N THR A 255 16.38 -1.20 5.98
CA THR A 255 16.96 -0.51 4.81
C THR A 255 16.17 -0.78 3.55
N GLY A 256 16.00 -2.03 3.16
CA GLY A 256 15.36 -2.43 1.89
C GLY A 256 13.91 -2.95 2.02
N GLY A 257 13.38 -3.15 3.24
CA GLY A 257 12.02 -3.65 3.45
C GLY A 257 11.81 -5.14 3.15
N ARG A 258 12.88 -5.97 3.14
CA ARG A 258 12.80 -7.38 2.73
C ARG A 258 13.04 -8.40 3.85
N HIS A 259 13.90 -8.10 4.82
CA HIS A 259 14.35 -9.06 5.82
C HIS A 259 13.86 -8.70 7.23
N ARG A 260 14.59 -7.83 7.96
CA ARG A 260 14.33 -7.49 9.37
C ARG A 260 12.92 -6.97 9.62
N SER A 261 12.47 -6.00 8.81
CA SER A 261 11.14 -5.41 8.94
C SER A 261 10.02 -6.42 8.66
N VAL A 262 10.22 -7.32 7.69
CA VAL A 262 9.24 -8.35 7.32
C VAL A 262 9.10 -9.38 8.45
N CYS A 263 10.21 -9.93 8.94
CA CYS A 263 10.22 -10.87 10.07
C CYS A 263 9.56 -10.25 11.30
N PHE A 264 9.99 -9.03 11.67
CA PHE A 264 9.47 -8.37 12.87
C PHE A 264 7.97 -8.06 12.75
N ALA A 265 7.52 -7.56 11.59
CA ALA A 265 6.11 -7.27 11.34
C ALA A 265 5.24 -8.52 11.40
N ALA A 266 5.70 -9.63 10.81
CA ALA A 266 5.00 -10.92 10.86
C ALA A 266 4.86 -11.42 12.31
N THR A 267 5.96 -11.47 13.06
CA THR A 267 5.96 -11.87 14.47
C THR A 267 5.06 -10.96 15.32
N PHE A 268 5.09 -9.65 15.05
CA PHE A 268 4.30 -8.68 15.79
C PHE A 268 2.79 -8.81 15.51
N ALA A 269 2.43 -9.11 14.26
CA ALA A 269 1.03 -9.36 13.91
C ALA A 269 0.49 -10.65 14.56
N GLU A 270 1.31 -11.69 14.69
CA GLU A 270 0.95 -12.91 15.42
C GLU A 270 0.72 -12.63 16.91
N MET A 271 1.63 -11.90 17.55
CA MET A 271 1.46 -11.48 18.94
C MET A 271 0.16 -10.68 19.14
N LEU A 272 -0.17 -9.76 18.23
CA LEU A 272 -1.44 -9.01 18.33
C LEU A 272 -2.67 -9.91 18.19
N ARG A 273 -2.59 -11.00 17.40
CA ARG A 273 -3.69 -12.00 17.31
C ARG A 273 -3.85 -12.77 18.61
N GLU A 274 -2.75 -13.14 19.24
CA GLU A 274 -2.77 -13.79 20.55
C GLU A 274 -3.38 -12.91 21.65
N GLU A 275 -3.19 -11.59 21.53
CA GLU A 275 -3.79 -10.57 22.41
C GLU A 275 -5.25 -10.21 22.03
N GLY A 276 -5.85 -10.93 21.08
CA GLY A 276 -7.27 -10.80 20.72
C GLY A 276 -7.57 -9.70 19.70
N TYR A 277 -6.55 -9.11 19.08
CA TYR A 277 -6.74 -8.18 17.96
C TYR A 277 -6.76 -8.93 16.61
N SER A 278 -7.27 -8.26 15.57
CA SER A 278 -7.31 -8.79 14.20
C SER A 278 -6.48 -7.91 13.26
N PRO A 279 -5.13 -7.91 13.37
CA PRO A 279 -4.31 -7.04 12.55
C PRO A 279 -4.27 -7.50 11.10
N ILE A 280 -4.31 -6.54 10.17
CA ILE A 280 -3.98 -6.73 8.78
C ILE A 280 -2.46 -6.62 8.66
N ILE A 281 -1.81 -7.57 8.00
CA ILE A 281 -0.39 -7.48 7.73
C ILE A 281 -0.14 -7.08 6.28
N GLU A 282 0.78 -6.13 6.08
CA GLU A 282 1.17 -5.66 4.76
C GLU A 282 2.70 -5.59 4.64
N HIS A 283 3.24 -6.19 3.57
CA HIS A 283 4.66 -6.11 3.25
C HIS A 283 4.85 -5.22 2.02
N ARG A 284 4.86 -3.89 2.25
CA ARG A 284 4.84 -2.87 1.19
C ARG A 284 5.93 -3.05 0.12
N ASP A 285 7.12 -3.41 0.54
CA ASP A 285 8.29 -3.43 -0.35
C ASP A 285 8.83 -4.83 -0.64
N LEU A 286 8.17 -5.90 -0.19
CA LEU A 286 8.64 -7.29 -0.32
C LEU A 286 8.80 -7.72 -1.78
N GLY A 287 7.85 -7.36 -2.65
CA GLY A 287 7.87 -7.68 -4.08
C GLY A 287 8.74 -6.74 -4.93
N SER A 288 9.41 -5.77 -4.32
CA SER A 288 10.23 -4.83 -5.08
C SER A 288 11.65 -5.38 -5.33
N ARG A 289 12.29 -4.92 -6.42
CA ARG A 289 13.68 -5.30 -6.72
C ARG A 289 14.60 -4.90 -5.56
N PRO A 290 15.62 -5.71 -5.23
CA PRO A 290 16.64 -5.35 -4.24
C PRO A 290 17.25 -3.98 -4.56
N VAL A 291 17.59 -3.21 -3.52
CA VAL A 291 18.15 -1.85 -3.67
C VAL A 291 19.44 -1.87 -4.48
N ASP A 292 20.27 -2.90 -4.32
CA ASP A 292 21.54 -3.07 -5.02
C ASP A 292 21.39 -3.15 -6.54
N SER A 293 20.23 -3.66 -7.03
CA SER A 293 19.97 -3.67 -8.48
C SER A 293 19.67 -2.28 -9.04
N LEU A 294 19.32 -1.30 -8.19
CA LEU A 294 19.11 0.09 -8.58
C LEU A 294 20.41 0.90 -8.56
N GLU A 295 21.35 0.59 -7.67
CA GLU A 295 22.68 1.21 -7.64
C GLU A 295 23.54 0.74 -8.80
N ASN A 296 23.47 -0.54 -9.17
CA ASN A 296 24.16 -1.09 -10.34
C ASN A 296 23.64 -0.51 -11.67
N LEU A 297 22.39 -0.07 -11.75
CA LEU A 297 21.86 0.63 -12.92
C LEU A 297 22.33 2.10 -13.00
N ARG A 298 22.70 2.72 -11.88
CA ARG A 298 23.31 4.06 -11.85
C ARG A 298 24.80 4.04 -12.13
N ASN A 299 25.47 2.92 -11.86
CA ASN A 299 26.90 2.68 -12.07
C ASN A 299 27.19 1.80 -13.29
N GLY A 300 26.35 1.82 -14.32
CA GLY A 300 26.59 1.13 -15.59
C GLY A 300 27.96 1.49 -16.18
N PRO A 301 28.66 0.56 -16.86
CA PRO A 301 30.05 0.72 -17.26
C PRO A 301 30.26 1.95 -18.12
N GLY A 302 31.11 2.81 -17.60
CA GLY A 302 31.49 4.10 -18.01
C GLY A 302 31.52 4.47 -19.46
N MET A 303 31.12 5.67 -19.67
CA MET A 303 31.71 6.50 -20.73
C MET A 303 33.18 6.75 -20.37
N SER A 304 34.09 6.02 -21.04
CA SER A 304 35.51 6.33 -21.01
C SER A 304 35.70 7.75 -21.55
N ARG A 305 36.18 8.63 -20.71
CA ARG A 305 36.71 9.94 -21.13
C ARG A 305 37.92 9.70 -21.99
N THR A 306 37.77 9.73 -23.30
CA THR A 306 38.85 9.90 -24.24
C THR A 306 39.49 11.26 -24.02
N ALA A 307 40.67 11.26 -23.43
CA ALA A 307 41.53 12.44 -23.31
C ALA A 307 41.96 12.88 -24.71
N GLN A 308 41.45 14.00 -25.17
CA GLN A 308 42.05 14.73 -26.29
C GLN A 308 43.40 15.32 -25.85
N LYS A 309 44.49 14.66 -26.22
CA LYS A 309 45.81 15.28 -26.26
C LYS A 309 45.81 16.35 -27.37
N LYS A 310 45.89 17.61 -26.97
CA LYS A 310 46.36 18.67 -27.85
C LYS A 310 47.86 18.45 -28.11
N GLY A 311 48.21 18.11 -29.34
CA GLY A 311 49.56 18.24 -29.85
C GLY A 311 49.77 19.67 -30.36
N THR A 312 50.71 20.34 -29.74
CA THR A 312 51.39 21.51 -30.29
C THR A 312 52.52 21.04 -31.17
N ALA A 313 52.58 21.50 -32.40
CA ALA A 313 53.83 21.69 -33.15
C ALA A 313 53.56 22.62 -34.34
N GLU A 314 54.33 23.69 -34.34
CA GLU A 314 54.82 24.56 -35.45
C GLU A 314 53.78 25.26 -36.33
#